data_f7072a660855258cc1d9810e76b975b6
#
_entry.id   f7072a660855258cc1d9810e76b975b6
#
_cell.length_a   1.000
_cell.length_b   1.000
_cell.length_c   1.000
_cell.angle_alpha   90.00
_cell.angle_beta   90.00
_cell.angle_gamma   90.00
#
_symmetry.space_group_name_H-M   'P 1'
#
loop_
_entity.id
_entity.type
_entity.pdbx_description
1 polymer ?
#
loop_
_entity_poly.entity_id
_entity_poly.type
_entity_poly.pdbx_seq_one_letter_code
_entity_poly.pdbx_strand_id
1 'polypeptide(L)'
;GGLPELYDNVLTVGAERANGLPLIVTGHLHVAEGDVSEHSERRITIGGEEAQATALFDDRAAYIALGHLHRPQTIKGDTLIRYAGSPFPLSATERLYRHSISVVDLAADGATARDEEIPRVVPFLTVPAAGPKPIGEVEIAIQELDFDPQLPRGLHPFVEISVLVDGPEPNLQARVMAALDGKPLRLTRITRVSAREATNQSIAEREV
;
A
#
# COMPACT_ATOMS: atom_id res chain seq x y z
N GLY A 1 24.96 -3.20 -21.45
CA GLY A 1 23.52 -3.23 -21.71
C GLY A 1 22.79 -3.60 -20.43
N GLY A 2 21.72 -2.91 -20.14
CA GLY A 2 20.91 -3.14 -18.95
C GLY A 2 19.77 -2.14 -18.87
N LEU A 3 19.06 -2.14 -17.75
CA LEU A 3 17.95 -1.25 -17.52
C LEU A 3 18.34 0.25 -17.65
N PRO A 4 19.49 0.71 -17.13
CA PRO A 4 19.94 2.10 -17.30
C PRO A 4 20.06 2.53 -18.77
N GLU A 5 20.68 1.71 -19.61
CA GLU A 5 20.82 2.00 -21.05
C GLU A 5 19.46 2.06 -21.76
N LEU A 6 18.52 1.18 -21.38
CA LEU A 6 17.16 1.21 -21.92
C LEU A 6 16.46 2.52 -21.57
N TYR A 7 16.52 2.95 -20.29
CA TYR A 7 15.89 4.19 -19.86
C TYR A 7 16.53 5.42 -20.48
N ASP A 8 17.86 5.46 -20.60
CA ASP A 8 18.57 6.53 -21.28
C ASP A 8 18.14 6.68 -22.75
N ASN A 9 18.04 5.57 -23.47
CA ASN A 9 17.54 5.54 -24.84
C ASN A 9 16.09 6.03 -24.94
N VAL A 10 15.20 5.57 -24.02
CA VAL A 10 13.79 5.97 -24.01
C VAL A 10 13.65 7.46 -23.73
N LEU A 11 14.40 8.00 -22.76
CA LEU A 11 14.41 9.42 -22.44
C LEU A 11 14.95 10.27 -23.59
N THR A 12 16.03 9.84 -24.24
CA THR A 12 16.60 10.53 -25.40
C THR A 12 15.58 10.63 -26.54
N VAL A 13 15.03 9.49 -26.97
CA VAL A 13 14.03 9.46 -28.04
C VAL A 13 12.75 10.21 -27.65
N GLY A 14 12.35 10.11 -26.39
CA GLY A 14 11.20 10.84 -25.85
C GLY A 14 11.40 12.36 -25.94
N ALA A 15 12.54 12.87 -25.48
CA ALA A 15 12.86 14.29 -25.50
C ALA A 15 12.95 14.85 -26.93
N GLU A 16 13.57 14.10 -27.85
CA GLU A 16 13.60 14.47 -29.27
C GLU A 16 12.20 14.60 -29.88
N ARG A 17 11.33 13.65 -29.58
CA ARG A 17 9.95 13.63 -30.09
C ARG A 17 9.05 14.66 -29.43
N ALA A 18 9.31 14.99 -28.17
CA ALA A 18 8.57 16.01 -27.43
C ALA A 18 8.75 17.40 -28.05
N ASN A 19 9.87 17.65 -28.74
CA ASN A 19 10.12 18.89 -29.52
C ASN A 19 9.84 20.16 -28.67
N GLY A 20 10.38 20.20 -27.45
CA GLY A 20 10.23 21.32 -26.52
C GLY A 20 8.95 21.29 -25.68
N LEU A 21 8.08 20.28 -25.84
CA LEU A 21 6.98 20.06 -24.91
C LEU A 21 7.46 19.31 -23.66
N PRO A 22 6.81 19.50 -22.49
CA PRO A 22 7.13 18.75 -21.29
C PRO A 22 6.97 17.23 -21.52
N LEU A 23 8.00 16.45 -21.24
CA LEU A 23 7.97 14.99 -21.33
C LEU A 23 7.47 14.39 -20.01
N ILE A 24 6.46 13.55 -20.08
CA ILE A 24 6.00 12.71 -18.97
C ILE A 24 6.44 11.28 -19.24
N VAL A 25 7.05 10.66 -18.22
CA VAL A 25 7.42 9.24 -18.26
C VAL A 25 6.58 8.47 -17.27
N THR A 26 6.12 7.29 -17.65
CA THR A 26 5.39 6.38 -16.77
C THR A 26 6.14 5.06 -16.65
N GLY A 27 6.12 4.45 -15.47
CA GLY A 27 6.76 3.17 -15.23
C GLY A 27 6.12 2.41 -14.07
N HIS A 28 6.42 1.12 -13.99
CA HIS A 28 5.98 0.26 -12.89
C HIS A 28 7.19 -0.48 -12.35
N LEU A 29 7.86 0.12 -11.37
CA LEU A 29 9.09 -0.40 -10.78
C LEU A 29 9.29 0.13 -9.36
N HIS A 30 10.06 -0.59 -8.57
CA HIS A 30 10.53 -0.14 -7.26
C HIS A 30 11.80 0.69 -7.48
N VAL A 31 11.76 1.95 -7.08
CA VAL A 31 12.91 2.84 -7.03
C VAL A 31 13.47 2.86 -5.61
N ALA A 32 14.79 2.84 -5.47
CA ALA A 32 15.46 2.98 -4.18
C ALA A 32 14.95 4.24 -3.45
N GLU A 33 14.95 4.22 -2.13
CA GLU A 33 14.39 5.27 -1.26
C GLU A 33 12.84 5.32 -1.21
N GLY A 34 12.12 4.48 -1.98
CA GLY A 34 10.68 4.35 -1.87
C GLY A 34 10.27 3.49 -0.67
N ASP A 35 9.31 3.98 0.12
CA ASP A 35 8.72 3.23 1.23
C ASP A 35 7.81 2.11 0.73
N VAL A 36 8.07 0.90 1.17
CA VAL A 36 7.33 -0.32 0.79
C VAL A 36 6.23 -0.60 1.81
N SER A 37 5.05 -1.01 1.32
CA SER A 37 3.95 -1.46 2.16
C SER A 37 4.07 -2.96 2.43
N GLU A 38 4.15 -3.35 3.69
CA GLU A 38 4.22 -4.76 4.07
C GLU A 38 2.98 -5.53 3.60
N HIS A 39 3.21 -6.75 3.11
CA HIS A 39 2.18 -7.74 2.72
C HIS A 39 1.32 -7.43 1.50
N SER A 40 1.44 -6.27 0.86
CA SER A 40 0.62 -5.90 -0.31
C SER A 40 1.42 -5.79 -1.60
N GLU A 41 2.69 -5.41 -1.53
CA GLU A 41 3.54 -5.25 -2.69
C GLU A 41 4.34 -6.53 -2.98
N ARG A 42 4.41 -6.90 -4.26
CA ARG A 42 5.26 -8.01 -4.70
C ARG A 42 6.69 -7.52 -4.82
N ARG A 43 7.63 -8.30 -4.31
CA ARG A 43 9.04 -8.08 -4.62
C ARG A 43 9.29 -8.42 -6.09
N ILE A 44 9.74 -7.44 -6.84
CA ILE A 44 10.11 -7.60 -8.25
C ILE A 44 11.60 -7.37 -8.37
N THR A 45 12.32 -8.38 -8.86
CA THR A 45 13.76 -8.28 -9.11
C THR A 45 13.98 -8.05 -10.59
N ILE A 46 14.62 -6.95 -10.96
CA ILE A 46 14.97 -6.62 -12.34
C ILE A 46 16.48 -6.48 -12.44
N GLY A 47 17.10 -7.26 -13.31
CA GLY A 47 18.57 -7.23 -13.48
C GLY A 47 19.36 -7.69 -12.25
N GLY A 48 18.73 -8.41 -11.31
CA GLY A 48 19.33 -8.85 -10.05
C GLY A 48 19.14 -7.89 -8.88
N GLU A 49 18.48 -6.76 -9.07
CA GLU A 49 18.21 -5.76 -8.05
C GLU A 49 16.71 -5.66 -7.76
N GLU A 50 16.34 -5.59 -6.47
CA GLU A 50 14.95 -5.39 -6.05
C GLU A 50 14.50 -3.94 -6.22
N ALA A 51 15.42 -2.98 -6.05
CA ALA A 51 15.17 -1.57 -6.21
C ALA A 51 16.12 -0.95 -7.23
N GLN A 52 15.61 -0.04 -8.05
CA GLN A 52 16.37 0.65 -9.08
C GLN A 52 16.82 2.02 -8.58
N ALA A 53 17.98 2.48 -9.04
CA ALA A 53 18.48 3.81 -8.68
C ALA A 53 17.60 4.93 -9.28
N THR A 54 17.43 6.03 -8.55
CA THR A 54 16.74 7.25 -9.02
C THR A 54 17.44 7.88 -10.21
N ALA A 55 18.77 7.65 -10.36
CA ALA A 55 19.60 8.08 -11.50
C ALA A 55 19.19 7.49 -12.85
N LEU A 56 18.20 6.56 -12.89
CA LEU A 56 17.54 6.17 -14.15
C LEU A 56 16.73 7.31 -14.78
N PHE A 57 16.37 8.32 -13.99
CA PHE A 57 15.54 9.44 -14.39
C PHE A 57 16.29 10.74 -14.19
N ASP A 58 16.21 11.63 -15.18
CA ASP A 58 16.85 12.93 -15.18
C ASP A 58 15.91 14.05 -15.64
N ASP A 59 16.43 15.25 -15.79
CA ASP A 59 15.70 16.46 -16.13
C ASP A 59 15.16 16.52 -17.56
N ARG A 60 15.47 15.52 -18.41
CA ARG A 60 14.81 15.37 -19.72
C ARG A 60 13.30 15.13 -19.58
N ALA A 61 12.87 14.53 -18.47
CA ALA A 61 11.47 14.38 -18.15
C ALA A 61 11.02 15.44 -17.13
N ALA A 62 9.94 16.13 -17.42
CA ALA A 62 9.33 17.09 -16.51
C ALA A 62 8.64 16.40 -15.32
N TYR A 63 8.13 15.18 -15.51
CA TYR A 63 7.45 14.39 -14.50
C TYR A 63 7.60 12.89 -14.74
N ILE A 64 7.85 12.14 -13.67
CA ILE A 64 7.94 10.67 -13.68
C ILE A 64 6.81 10.11 -12.80
N ALA A 65 5.82 9.46 -13.43
CA ALA A 65 4.69 8.80 -12.76
C ALA A 65 5.00 7.31 -12.58
N LEU A 66 5.24 6.88 -11.36
CA LEU A 66 5.55 5.49 -11.04
C LEU A 66 4.36 4.77 -10.39
N GLY A 67 4.18 3.52 -10.79
CA GLY A 67 3.38 2.51 -10.08
C GLY A 67 4.27 1.51 -9.38
N HIS A 68 3.69 0.59 -8.64
CA HIS A 68 4.26 -0.47 -7.82
C HIS A 68 4.11 -0.20 -6.32
N LEU A 69 4.64 0.89 -5.79
CA LEU A 69 4.51 1.23 -4.37
C LEU A 69 3.12 1.80 -4.08
N HIS A 70 2.47 1.26 -3.04
CA HIS A 70 1.08 1.57 -2.70
C HIS A 70 0.92 2.81 -1.83
N ARG A 71 2.00 3.24 -1.17
CA ARG A 71 2.00 4.48 -0.40
C ARG A 71 2.23 5.68 -1.32
N PRO A 72 1.35 6.70 -1.33
CA PRO A 72 1.59 7.95 -2.05
C PRO A 72 2.86 8.62 -1.53
N GLN A 73 3.81 8.90 -2.41
CA GLN A 73 5.11 9.46 -2.03
C GLN A 73 5.85 10.11 -3.19
N THR A 74 6.66 11.11 -2.87
CA THR A 74 7.59 11.73 -3.82
C THR A 74 9.00 11.25 -3.52
N ILE A 75 9.69 10.79 -4.54
CA ILE A 75 11.08 10.34 -4.45
C ILE A 75 12.00 11.49 -4.81
N LYS A 76 13.09 11.62 -4.08
CA LYS A 76 14.12 12.63 -4.35
C LYS A 76 14.90 12.27 -5.62
N GLY A 77 15.03 13.21 -6.54
CA GLY A 77 15.74 13.05 -7.81
C GLY A 77 15.94 14.40 -8.49
N ASP A 78 16.51 14.36 -9.70
CA ASP A 78 16.77 15.56 -10.51
C ASP A 78 15.50 16.10 -11.17
N THR A 79 14.43 15.32 -11.15
CA THR A 79 13.10 15.71 -11.61
C THR A 79 12.04 15.29 -10.60
N LEU A 80 10.77 15.67 -10.83
CA LEU A 80 9.66 15.27 -9.98
C LEU A 80 9.28 13.79 -10.24
N ILE A 81 9.68 12.91 -9.33
CA ILE A 81 9.39 11.48 -9.36
C ILE A 81 8.35 11.17 -8.31
N ARG A 82 7.24 10.52 -8.68
CA ARG A 82 6.15 10.29 -7.75
C ARG A 82 5.43 8.96 -7.95
N TYR A 83 5.11 8.31 -6.83
CA TYR A 83 4.11 7.26 -6.73
C TYR A 83 2.79 7.87 -6.27
N ALA A 84 1.73 7.74 -7.06
CA ALA A 84 0.38 8.13 -6.64
C ALA A 84 -0.18 7.18 -5.57
N GLY A 85 0.40 6.00 -5.44
CA GLY A 85 -0.04 4.96 -4.52
C GLY A 85 -1.22 4.14 -5.06
N SER A 86 -1.80 3.31 -4.18
CA SER A 86 -3.04 2.58 -4.48
C SER A 86 -4.27 3.46 -4.27
N PRO A 87 -5.35 3.32 -5.06
CA PRO A 87 -6.56 4.13 -4.90
C PRO A 87 -7.40 3.72 -3.67
N PHE A 88 -7.13 2.57 -3.08
CA PHE A 88 -7.79 2.04 -1.88
C PHE A 88 -6.86 1.02 -1.20
N PRO A 89 -7.10 0.68 0.09
CA PRO A 89 -6.26 -0.29 0.80
C PRO A 89 -6.32 -1.67 0.15
N LEU A 90 -5.18 -2.25 -0.16
CA LEU A 90 -5.03 -3.63 -0.64
C LEU A 90 -4.69 -4.59 0.51
N SER A 91 -4.29 -4.06 1.66
CA SER A 91 -4.05 -4.81 2.89
C SER A 91 -4.39 -3.96 4.13
N ALA A 92 -4.45 -4.61 5.30
CA ALA A 92 -4.70 -3.92 6.58
C ALA A 92 -3.56 -2.95 6.95
N THR A 93 -2.34 -3.17 6.47
CA THR A 93 -1.19 -2.28 6.72
C THR A 93 -1.38 -0.92 6.07
N GLU A 94 -2.16 -0.85 4.99
CA GLU A 94 -2.45 0.38 4.26
C GLU A 94 -3.69 1.13 4.77
N ARG A 95 -4.37 0.62 5.80
CA ARG A 95 -5.63 1.20 6.31
C ARG A 95 -5.51 2.66 6.75
N LEU A 96 -4.31 3.09 7.12
CA LEU A 96 -4.03 4.45 7.57
C LEU A 96 -3.52 5.37 6.46
N TYR A 97 -3.29 4.85 5.24
CA TYR A 97 -2.84 5.69 4.13
C TYR A 97 -3.96 6.64 3.68
N ARG A 98 -3.57 7.84 3.33
CA ARG A 98 -4.41 8.80 2.61
C ARG A 98 -4.34 8.45 1.13
N HIS A 99 -5.24 7.54 0.70
CA HIS A 99 -5.30 7.14 -0.70
C HIS A 99 -5.73 8.32 -1.56
N SER A 100 -5.01 8.55 -2.65
CA SER A 100 -5.18 9.74 -3.47
C SER A 100 -4.84 9.46 -4.93
N ILE A 101 -5.24 10.38 -5.79
CA ILE A 101 -4.67 10.54 -7.12
C ILE A 101 -3.70 11.73 -7.10
N SER A 102 -2.68 11.69 -7.94
CA SER A 102 -1.80 12.83 -8.15
C SER A 102 -2.32 13.66 -9.33
N VAL A 103 -2.66 14.91 -9.05
CA VAL A 103 -2.97 15.91 -10.09
C VAL A 103 -1.70 16.68 -10.38
N VAL A 104 -1.31 16.71 -11.64
CA VAL A 104 -0.03 17.27 -12.09
C VAL A 104 -0.29 18.44 -13.02
N ASP A 105 0.27 19.58 -12.69
CA ASP A 105 0.28 20.78 -13.51
C ASP A 105 1.65 20.91 -14.18
N LEU A 106 1.67 20.95 -15.50
CA LEU A 106 2.86 21.10 -16.32
C LEU A 106 3.01 22.54 -16.80
N ALA A 107 4.20 23.09 -16.62
CA ALA A 107 4.57 24.40 -17.13
C ALA A 107 5.90 24.31 -17.91
N ALA A 108 6.26 25.39 -18.58
CA ALA A 108 7.51 25.43 -19.35
C ALA A 108 8.77 25.29 -18.46
N ASP A 109 8.65 25.62 -17.18
CA ASP A 109 9.73 25.60 -16.18
C ASP A 109 9.68 24.37 -15.26
N GLY A 110 8.79 23.40 -15.52
CA GLY A 110 8.74 22.15 -14.77
C GLY A 110 7.33 21.63 -14.50
N ALA A 111 7.22 20.77 -13.50
CA ALA A 111 5.97 20.16 -13.07
C ALA A 111 5.74 20.38 -11.58
N THR A 112 4.48 20.56 -11.19
CA THR A 112 4.06 20.51 -9.79
C THR A 112 3.01 19.43 -9.61
N ALA A 113 2.98 18.77 -8.46
CA ALA A 113 1.99 17.74 -8.16
C ALA A 113 1.32 18.03 -6.83
N ARG A 114 0.01 17.77 -6.76
CA ARG A 114 -0.80 17.79 -5.55
C ARG A 114 -1.62 16.52 -5.43
N ASP A 115 -1.94 16.13 -4.20
CA ASP A 115 -2.80 15.00 -3.95
C ASP A 115 -4.26 15.42 -3.88
N GLU A 116 -5.11 14.64 -4.57
CA GLU A 116 -6.56 14.71 -4.42
C GLU A 116 -7.01 13.42 -3.74
N GLU A 117 -7.51 13.54 -2.51
CA GLU A 117 -7.87 12.40 -1.68
C GLU A 117 -9.08 11.65 -2.24
N ILE A 118 -9.01 10.33 -2.28
CA ILE A 118 -10.11 9.46 -2.66
C ILE A 118 -10.91 9.11 -1.39
N PRO A 119 -12.19 9.48 -1.29
CA PRO A 119 -13.02 9.13 -0.15
C PRO A 119 -13.11 7.62 0.02
N ARG A 120 -12.80 7.13 1.22
CA ARG A 120 -12.91 5.70 1.52
C ARG A 120 -14.34 5.32 1.83
N VAL A 121 -14.99 4.67 0.88
CA VAL A 121 -16.38 4.21 0.99
C VAL A 121 -16.48 2.91 1.80
N VAL A 122 -15.50 2.02 1.65
CA VAL A 122 -15.46 0.71 2.33
C VAL A 122 -14.32 0.68 3.36
N PRO A 123 -14.63 0.55 4.66
CA PRO A 123 -13.61 0.44 5.69
C PRO A 123 -12.76 -0.82 5.56
N PHE A 124 -11.49 -0.73 5.97
CA PHE A 124 -10.62 -1.87 6.24
C PHE A 124 -10.29 -1.88 7.73
N LEU A 125 -10.69 -2.93 8.43
CA LEU A 125 -10.61 -3.05 9.88
C LEU A 125 -9.57 -4.08 10.29
N THR A 126 -8.92 -3.85 11.43
CA THR A 126 -8.18 -4.87 12.17
C THR A 126 -8.95 -5.21 13.43
N VAL A 127 -9.11 -6.50 13.74
CA VAL A 127 -9.84 -6.95 14.91
C VAL A 127 -8.98 -7.94 15.69
N PRO A 128 -8.75 -7.68 16.96
CA PRO A 128 -9.12 -6.49 17.75
C PRO A 128 -8.34 -5.23 17.31
N ALA A 129 -8.95 -4.05 17.43
CA ALA A 129 -8.33 -2.78 17.04
C ALA A 129 -7.07 -2.44 17.87
N ALA A 130 -7.01 -2.92 19.11
CA ALA A 130 -5.90 -2.71 20.05
C ALA A 130 -4.74 -3.70 19.86
N GLY A 131 -4.75 -4.47 18.76
CA GLY A 131 -3.72 -5.47 18.46
C GLY A 131 -4.14 -6.91 18.81
N PRO A 132 -3.22 -7.89 18.63
CA PRO A 132 -3.52 -9.31 18.81
C PRO A 132 -3.99 -9.64 20.22
N LYS A 133 -5.04 -10.47 20.35
CA LYS A 133 -5.62 -10.93 21.60
C LYS A 133 -5.90 -12.43 21.56
N PRO A 134 -6.01 -13.12 22.71
CA PRO A 134 -6.48 -14.50 22.77
C PRO A 134 -7.82 -14.68 22.05
N ILE A 135 -8.03 -15.86 21.46
CA ILE A 135 -9.20 -16.10 20.60
C ILE A 135 -10.54 -15.77 21.27
N GLY A 136 -10.71 -16.00 22.57
CA GLY A 136 -11.95 -15.65 23.28
C GLY A 136 -12.22 -14.13 23.30
N GLU A 137 -11.19 -13.31 23.46
CA GLU A 137 -11.31 -11.85 23.39
C GLU A 137 -11.56 -11.38 21.94
N VAL A 138 -10.99 -12.07 20.96
CA VAL A 138 -11.24 -11.82 19.53
C VAL A 138 -12.71 -12.08 19.18
N GLU A 139 -13.29 -13.19 19.67
CA GLU A 139 -14.71 -13.51 19.48
C GLU A 139 -15.63 -12.41 20.04
N ILE A 140 -15.30 -11.91 21.23
CA ILE A 140 -16.04 -10.78 21.85
C ILE A 140 -15.88 -9.52 20.97
N ALA A 141 -14.66 -9.17 20.56
CA ALA A 141 -14.42 -8.01 19.73
C ALA A 141 -15.16 -8.08 18.37
N ILE A 142 -15.28 -9.26 17.78
CA ILE A 142 -16.08 -9.48 16.56
C ILE A 142 -17.57 -9.27 16.87
N GLN A 143 -18.07 -9.76 18.00
CA GLN A 143 -19.47 -9.61 18.37
C GLN A 143 -19.86 -8.16 18.63
N GLU A 144 -18.97 -7.37 19.20
CA GLU A 144 -19.15 -5.93 19.48
C GLU A 144 -19.16 -5.06 18.22
N LEU A 145 -18.72 -5.60 17.06
CA LEU A 145 -18.82 -4.87 15.80
C LEU A 145 -20.30 -4.74 15.41
N ASP A 146 -20.76 -3.50 15.37
CA ASP A 146 -22.13 -3.14 14.98
C ASP A 146 -22.16 -2.50 13.59
N PHE A 147 -22.81 -3.17 12.65
CA PHE A 147 -23.05 -2.71 11.30
C PHE A 147 -24.48 -3.01 10.89
N ASP A 148 -25.05 -2.16 10.05
CA ASP A 148 -26.37 -2.39 9.48
C ASP A 148 -26.42 -3.76 8.78
N PRO A 149 -27.24 -4.71 9.23
CA PRO A 149 -27.33 -6.03 8.62
C PRO A 149 -27.88 -5.99 7.19
N GLN A 150 -28.50 -4.87 6.76
CA GLN A 150 -28.98 -4.65 5.41
C GLN A 150 -27.94 -3.96 4.51
N LEU A 151 -26.71 -3.71 5.01
CA LEU A 151 -25.65 -3.09 4.23
C LEU A 151 -25.43 -3.88 2.93
N PRO A 152 -25.46 -3.22 1.76
CA PRO A 152 -25.18 -3.91 0.50
C PRO A 152 -23.80 -4.62 0.52
N ARG A 153 -23.73 -5.84 0.00
CA ARG A 153 -22.52 -6.67 0.04
C ARG A 153 -21.27 -5.94 -0.48
N GLY A 154 -21.42 -5.06 -1.47
CA GLY A 154 -20.34 -4.25 -2.01
C GLY A 154 -19.74 -3.26 -1.00
N LEU A 155 -20.50 -2.89 0.02
CA LEU A 155 -20.10 -1.96 1.08
C LEU A 155 -19.68 -2.66 2.39
N HIS A 156 -19.75 -3.98 2.46
CA HIS A 156 -19.31 -4.72 3.66
C HIS A 156 -17.84 -4.38 3.93
N PRO A 157 -17.46 -3.97 5.16
CA PRO A 157 -16.08 -3.74 5.56
C PRO A 157 -15.20 -4.97 5.33
N PHE A 158 -13.98 -4.75 4.92
CA PHE A 158 -12.94 -5.76 4.97
C PHE A 158 -12.41 -5.88 6.40
N VAL A 159 -12.10 -7.09 6.85
CA VAL A 159 -11.57 -7.33 8.18
C VAL A 159 -10.37 -8.28 8.15
N GLU A 160 -9.30 -7.89 8.83
CA GLU A 160 -8.19 -8.77 9.18
C GLU A 160 -8.28 -9.08 10.67
N ILE A 161 -8.20 -10.36 11.02
CA ILE A 161 -8.27 -10.85 12.40
C ILE A 161 -6.87 -11.21 12.89
N SER A 162 -6.45 -10.63 14.01
CA SER A 162 -5.17 -10.92 14.63
C SER A 162 -5.37 -11.64 15.96
N VAL A 163 -4.85 -12.88 16.07
CA VAL A 163 -5.01 -13.72 17.24
C VAL A 163 -3.67 -13.99 17.91
N LEU A 164 -3.60 -13.69 19.20
CA LEU A 164 -2.46 -14.06 20.05
C LEU A 164 -2.52 -15.56 20.33
N VAL A 165 -1.47 -16.29 20.00
CA VAL A 165 -1.39 -17.73 20.22
C VAL A 165 -0.10 -18.09 20.98
N ASP A 166 -0.26 -18.82 22.08
CA ASP A 166 0.86 -19.33 22.89
C ASP A 166 1.15 -20.82 22.64
N GLY A 167 0.38 -21.44 21.72
CA GLY A 167 0.50 -22.84 21.39
C GLY A 167 -0.39 -23.25 20.23
N PRO A 168 -0.55 -24.55 19.96
CA PRO A 168 -1.43 -25.05 18.92
C PRO A 168 -2.90 -24.69 19.17
N GLU A 169 -3.52 -24.02 18.22
CA GLU A 169 -4.97 -23.68 18.19
C GLU A 169 -5.59 -24.33 16.94
N PRO A 170 -5.93 -25.62 16.98
CA PRO A 170 -6.35 -26.36 15.79
C PRO A 170 -7.69 -25.87 15.22
N ASN A 171 -8.58 -25.32 16.04
CA ASN A 171 -9.91 -24.86 15.64
C ASN A 171 -9.99 -23.36 15.40
N LEU A 172 -8.87 -22.64 15.37
CA LEU A 172 -8.83 -21.19 15.28
C LEU A 172 -9.66 -20.65 14.10
N GLN A 173 -9.45 -21.17 12.92
CA GLN A 173 -10.18 -20.74 11.74
C GLN A 173 -11.67 -20.97 11.86
N ALA A 174 -12.08 -22.15 12.35
CA ALA A 174 -13.50 -22.48 12.54
C ALA A 174 -14.18 -21.55 13.54
N ARG A 175 -13.50 -21.21 14.67
CA ARG A 175 -13.98 -20.28 15.68
C ARG A 175 -14.17 -18.86 15.14
N VAL A 176 -13.17 -18.36 14.41
CA VAL A 176 -13.26 -17.04 13.77
C VAL A 176 -14.39 -17.00 12.75
N MET A 177 -14.52 -18.02 11.92
CA MET A 177 -15.60 -18.10 10.93
C MET A 177 -16.98 -18.15 11.60
N ALA A 178 -17.13 -18.89 12.70
CA ALA A 178 -18.37 -18.95 13.47
C ALA A 178 -18.71 -17.58 14.11
N ALA A 179 -17.71 -16.86 14.61
CA ALA A 179 -17.93 -15.52 15.18
C ALA A 179 -18.33 -14.47 14.12
N LEU A 180 -17.89 -14.65 12.87
CA LEU A 180 -18.22 -13.76 11.75
C LEU A 180 -19.56 -14.11 11.08
N ASP A 181 -20.13 -15.27 11.39
CA ASP A 181 -21.37 -15.73 10.75
C ASP A 181 -22.51 -14.74 10.95
N GLY A 182 -23.23 -14.45 9.87
CA GLY A 182 -24.33 -13.48 9.85
C GLY A 182 -23.92 -12.01 9.93
N LYS A 183 -22.62 -11.67 10.07
CA LYS A 183 -22.16 -10.28 10.09
C LYS A 183 -21.85 -9.76 8.67
N PRO A 184 -22.17 -8.50 8.35
CA PRO A 184 -21.88 -7.90 7.04
C PRO A 184 -20.37 -7.52 6.93
N LEU A 185 -19.50 -8.52 7.04
CA LEU A 185 -18.05 -8.36 7.04
C LEU A 185 -17.40 -9.26 5.96
N ARG A 186 -16.28 -8.85 5.43
CA ARG A 186 -15.47 -9.62 4.48
C ARG A 186 -14.12 -9.95 5.09
N LEU A 187 -13.95 -11.18 5.55
CA LEU A 187 -12.68 -11.66 6.07
C LEU A 187 -11.62 -11.69 4.96
N THR A 188 -10.49 -11.04 5.18
CA THR A 188 -9.35 -11.03 4.26
C THR A 188 -8.23 -11.94 4.75
N ARG A 189 -7.99 -11.95 6.07
CA ARG A 189 -6.87 -12.68 6.66
C ARG A 189 -7.12 -13.02 8.11
N ILE A 190 -6.55 -14.15 8.57
CA ILE A 190 -6.38 -14.49 9.98
C ILE A 190 -4.87 -14.59 10.23
N THR A 191 -4.35 -13.71 11.07
CA THR A 191 -2.93 -13.68 11.46
C THR A 191 -2.78 -14.27 12.86
N ARG A 192 -1.85 -15.22 12.99
CA ARG A 192 -1.43 -15.77 14.28
C ARG A 192 -0.19 -15.02 14.73
N VAL A 193 -0.21 -14.50 15.93
CA VAL A 193 0.89 -13.72 16.49
C VAL A 193 1.30 -14.36 17.79
N SER A 194 2.58 -14.64 17.98
CA SER A 194 3.11 -15.12 19.26
C SER A 194 3.29 -13.96 20.24
N ALA A 195 3.33 -14.24 21.54
CA ALA A 195 3.56 -13.21 22.56
C ALA A 195 4.86 -12.42 22.33
N ARG A 196 5.89 -13.08 21.80
CA ARG A 196 7.18 -12.46 21.46
C ARG A 196 7.07 -11.47 20.29
N GLU A 197 6.34 -11.84 19.25
CA GLU A 197 6.10 -10.98 18.07
C GLU A 197 5.21 -9.80 18.44
N ALA A 198 4.17 -10.00 19.25
CA ALA A 198 3.28 -8.94 19.73
C ALA A 198 4.06 -7.86 20.53
N THR A 199 5.03 -8.26 21.36
CA THR A 199 5.87 -7.33 22.09
C THR A 199 6.74 -6.48 21.15
N ASN A 200 7.32 -7.08 20.13
CA ASN A 200 8.17 -6.38 19.17
C ASN A 200 7.36 -5.39 18.32
N GLN A 201 6.15 -5.75 17.90
CA GLN A 201 5.25 -4.83 17.15
C GLN A 201 4.86 -3.60 17.98
N SER A 202 4.56 -3.80 19.26
CA SER A 202 4.20 -2.69 20.15
C SER A 202 5.33 -1.69 20.41
N ILE A 203 6.58 -2.13 20.30
CA ILE A 203 7.76 -1.27 20.42
C ILE A 203 7.95 -0.46 19.14
N ALA A 204 7.85 -1.09 17.97
CA ALA A 204 7.99 -0.43 16.68
C ALA A 204 6.93 0.65 16.43
N GLU A 205 5.68 0.42 16.88
CA GLU A 205 4.60 1.41 16.76
C GLU A 205 4.74 2.64 17.70
N ARG A 206 5.60 2.56 18.72
CA ARG A 206 5.87 3.68 19.65
C ARG A 206 7.05 4.56 19.21
N GLU A 207 7.84 4.11 18.25
CA GLU A 207 9.03 4.82 17.74
C GLU A 207 8.75 5.58 16.44
N VAL A 208 7.52 5.53 15.91
CA VAL A 208 7.01 6.28 14.75
C VAL A 208 6.06 7.38 15.21
#